data_d3b868d0ab4ab34a2f98325a3ca3f216
#
_entry.id   d3b868d0ab4ab34a2f98325a3ca3f216
#
_cell.length_a   1.000
_cell.length_b   1.000
_cell.length_c   1.000
_cell.angle_alpha   90.00
_cell.angle_beta   90.00
_cell.angle_gamma   90.00
#
_symmetry.space_group_name_H-M   'P 1'
#
loop_
_entity.id
_entity.type
_entity.pdbx_description
1 polymer ?
#
loop_
_entity_poly.entity_id
_entity_poly.type
_entity_poly.pdbx_seq_one_letter_code
_entity_poly.pdbx_strand_id
1 'polypeptide(L)'
;MKKIALFLMLVPCFYLSQMKTGTFSEMEALQKESPKPVVIHLYTDWCAVCKIESYHLNKDKELVNLMNDHFYFVNFEAEKTKEKIHFQHQEFEYLQNGNSGIHELALALSKNKNQSVYPLWVFLDKHQNLVYYQEGQMTPEKMKEKLLEISAL
;
A
#
# COMPACT_ATOMS: atom_id res chain seq x y z
N MET A 1 -28.87 53.45 6.96
CA MET A 1 -28.90 51.99 7.09
C MET A 1 -27.85 51.40 6.15
N LYS A 2 -26.68 51.03 6.70
CA LYS A 2 -25.56 50.46 5.89
C LYS A 2 -25.78 48.97 5.72
N LYS A 3 -26.01 48.52 4.48
CA LYS A 3 -26.08 47.08 4.12
C LYS A 3 -24.66 46.52 4.05
N ILE A 4 -24.28 45.71 5.04
CA ILE A 4 -23.02 44.96 5.04
C ILE A 4 -23.25 43.75 4.14
N ALA A 5 -22.66 43.76 2.93
CA ALA A 5 -22.62 42.57 2.06
C ALA A 5 -21.56 41.62 2.60
N LEU A 6 -21.99 40.51 3.20
CA LEU A 6 -21.12 39.42 3.65
C LEU A 6 -20.66 38.65 2.41
N PHE A 7 -19.43 38.93 1.95
CA PHE A 7 -18.78 38.22 0.83
C PHE A 7 -18.23 36.89 1.38
N LEU A 8 -19.00 35.81 1.18
CA LEU A 8 -18.59 34.44 1.53
C LEU A 8 -17.49 34.01 0.57
N MET A 9 -16.21 34.11 1.00
CA MET A 9 -15.07 33.58 0.25
C MET A 9 -15.15 32.05 0.25
N LEU A 10 -15.62 31.49 -0.86
CA LEU A 10 -15.48 30.06 -1.15
C LEU A 10 -14.00 29.75 -1.41
N VAL A 11 -13.28 29.31 -0.38
CA VAL A 11 -11.92 28.79 -0.53
C VAL A 11 -12.03 27.39 -1.13
N PRO A 12 -11.55 27.16 -2.37
CA PRO A 12 -11.53 25.80 -2.92
C PRO A 12 -10.55 24.96 -2.10
N CYS A 13 -11.09 24.03 -1.29
CA CYS A 13 -10.29 22.99 -0.66
C CYS A 13 -9.74 22.07 -1.73
N PHE A 14 -8.49 22.27 -2.14
CA PHE A 14 -7.75 21.30 -2.92
C PHE A 14 -7.42 20.11 -2.02
N TYR A 15 -8.27 19.10 -2.03
CA TYR A 15 -7.94 17.82 -1.44
C TYR A 15 -6.79 17.22 -2.24
N LEU A 16 -5.59 17.19 -1.66
CA LEU A 16 -4.50 16.38 -2.17
C LEU A 16 -4.94 14.92 -1.97
N SER A 17 -5.33 14.28 -3.07
CA SER A 17 -5.62 12.85 -3.04
C SER A 17 -4.33 12.11 -2.76
N GLN A 18 -4.30 11.29 -1.71
CA GLN A 18 -3.21 10.38 -1.38
C GLN A 18 -3.70 8.94 -1.60
N MET A 19 -2.76 8.00 -1.79
CA MET A 19 -3.11 6.59 -1.82
C MET A 19 -3.73 6.18 -0.48
N LYS A 20 -4.95 5.64 -0.55
CA LYS A 20 -5.66 5.12 0.61
C LYS A 20 -5.04 3.79 0.99
N THR A 21 -4.47 3.71 2.17
CA THR A 21 -3.92 2.47 2.69
C THR A 21 -4.85 1.89 3.75
N GLY A 22 -5.03 0.57 3.71
CA GLY A 22 -5.74 -0.20 4.72
C GLY A 22 -4.82 -1.16 5.47
N THR A 23 -5.34 -1.78 6.50
CA THR A 23 -4.72 -2.92 7.18
C THR A 23 -5.05 -4.24 6.45
N PHE A 24 -4.31 -5.30 6.74
CA PHE A 24 -4.65 -6.65 6.22
C PHE A 24 -6.05 -7.09 6.63
N SER A 25 -6.46 -6.83 7.86
CA SER A 25 -7.79 -7.17 8.37
C SER A 25 -8.91 -6.41 7.64
N GLU A 26 -8.73 -5.10 7.41
CA GLU A 26 -9.69 -4.30 6.63
C GLU A 26 -9.78 -4.79 5.19
N MET A 27 -8.62 -5.07 4.56
CA MET A 27 -8.56 -5.59 3.21
C MET A 27 -9.29 -6.95 3.10
N GLU A 28 -9.06 -7.89 4.03
CA GLU A 28 -9.76 -9.18 4.04
C GLU A 28 -11.27 -9.04 4.23
N ALA A 29 -11.72 -8.10 5.06
CA ALA A 29 -13.14 -7.81 5.23
C ALA A 29 -13.76 -7.26 3.94
N LEU A 30 -13.10 -6.30 3.31
CA LEU A 30 -13.56 -5.68 2.05
C LEU A 30 -13.55 -6.68 0.88
N GLN A 31 -12.58 -7.60 0.83
CA GLN A 31 -12.51 -8.64 -0.20
C GLN A 31 -13.73 -9.57 -0.21
N LYS A 32 -14.37 -9.78 0.94
CA LYS A 32 -15.59 -10.60 1.02
C LYS A 32 -16.82 -9.92 0.40
N GLU A 33 -16.86 -8.60 0.45
CA GLU A 33 -17.99 -7.80 -0.03
C GLU A 33 -17.78 -7.29 -1.47
N SER A 34 -16.57 -6.86 -1.77
CA SER A 34 -16.21 -6.26 -3.07
C SER A 34 -14.80 -6.69 -3.47
N PRO A 35 -14.62 -7.87 -4.08
CA PRO A 35 -13.31 -8.36 -4.47
C PRO A 35 -12.60 -7.42 -5.45
N LYS A 36 -11.38 -6.98 -5.09
CA LYS A 36 -10.48 -6.17 -5.93
C LYS A 36 -9.08 -6.76 -5.88
N PRO A 37 -8.24 -6.51 -6.89
CA PRO A 37 -6.80 -6.75 -6.80
C PRO A 37 -6.18 -6.02 -5.62
N VAL A 38 -5.12 -6.60 -5.05
CA VAL A 38 -4.43 -6.08 -3.87
C VAL A 38 -3.01 -5.71 -4.22
N VAL A 39 -2.56 -4.55 -3.75
CA VAL A 39 -1.16 -4.14 -3.83
C VAL A 39 -0.62 -4.05 -2.41
N ILE A 40 0.46 -4.78 -2.14
CA ILE A 40 1.15 -4.75 -0.85
C ILE A 40 2.53 -4.14 -1.08
N HIS A 41 2.83 -3.07 -0.35
CA HIS A 41 4.15 -2.45 -0.29
C HIS A 41 4.80 -2.76 1.05
N LEU A 42 5.90 -3.50 1.02
CA LEU A 42 6.72 -3.73 2.20
C LEU A 42 7.81 -2.68 2.27
N TYR A 43 7.91 -2.05 3.42
CA TYR A 43 8.93 -1.04 3.69
C TYR A 43 9.41 -1.13 5.14
N THR A 44 10.42 -0.33 5.46
CA THR A 44 10.87 -0.07 6.82
C THR A 44 11.07 1.43 7.04
N ASP A 45 10.94 1.88 8.27
CA ASP A 45 11.09 3.30 8.62
C ASP A 45 12.48 3.88 8.31
N TRP A 46 13.51 3.05 8.29
CA TRP A 46 14.87 3.47 7.94
C TRP A 46 15.14 3.47 6.42
N CYS A 47 14.25 2.91 5.61
CA CYS A 47 14.41 2.77 4.16
C CYS A 47 14.26 4.14 3.45
N ALA A 48 15.36 4.80 3.15
CA ALA A 48 15.35 6.10 2.47
C ALA A 48 14.77 6.00 1.05
N VAL A 49 15.07 4.91 0.33
CA VAL A 49 14.55 4.66 -1.03
C VAL A 49 13.04 4.52 -0.99
N CYS A 50 12.47 3.78 -0.02
CA CYS A 50 11.03 3.64 0.15
C CYS A 50 10.33 4.99 0.35
N LYS A 51 10.92 5.89 1.13
CA LYS A 51 10.37 7.24 1.38
C LYS A 51 10.36 8.09 0.10
N ILE A 52 11.47 8.09 -0.65
CA ILE A 52 11.59 8.81 -1.91
C ILE A 52 10.59 8.28 -2.92
N GLU A 53 10.49 6.97 -3.06
CA GLU A 53 9.54 6.29 -3.93
C GLU A 53 8.10 6.66 -3.59
N SER A 54 7.70 6.49 -2.32
CA SER A 54 6.35 6.84 -1.84
C SER A 54 5.99 8.29 -2.12
N TYR A 55 6.96 9.21 -1.98
CA TYR A 55 6.76 10.62 -2.32
C TYR A 55 6.46 10.81 -3.81
N HIS A 56 7.23 10.17 -4.72
CA HIS A 56 7.01 10.28 -6.16
C HIS A 56 5.69 9.64 -6.60
N LEU A 57 5.37 8.45 -6.08
CA LEU A 57 4.11 7.77 -6.38
C LEU A 57 2.89 8.59 -5.94
N ASN A 58 2.92 9.19 -4.76
CA ASN A 58 1.82 10.03 -4.25
C ASN A 58 1.68 11.38 -4.96
N LYS A 59 2.69 11.84 -5.69
CA LYS A 59 2.59 13.05 -6.52
C LYS A 59 1.86 12.84 -7.84
N ASP A 60 1.84 11.62 -8.35
CA ASP A 60 1.15 11.27 -9.59
C ASP A 60 -0.34 11.05 -9.31
N LYS A 61 -1.16 12.07 -9.60
CA LYS A 61 -2.60 12.05 -9.32
C LYS A 61 -3.35 10.96 -10.09
N GLU A 62 -2.92 10.67 -11.31
CA GLU A 62 -3.53 9.62 -12.13
C GLU A 62 -3.28 8.25 -11.50
N LEU A 63 -2.04 7.99 -11.07
CA LEU A 63 -1.68 6.76 -10.36
C LEU A 63 -2.44 6.63 -9.04
N VAL A 64 -2.52 7.71 -8.25
CA VAL A 64 -3.26 7.70 -6.99
C VAL A 64 -4.74 7.38 -7.19
N ASN A 65 -5.37 7.97 -8.21
CA ASN A 65 -6.77 7.68 -8.54
C ASN A 65 -6.92 6.22 -8.98
N LEU A 66 -6.07 5.75 -9.90
CA LEU A 66 -6.09 4.36 -10.37
C LEU A 66 -5.96 3.36 -9.21
N MET A 67 -5.02 3.59 -8.29
CA MET A 67 -4.84 2.78 -7.09
C MET A 67 -6.10 2.79 -6.21
N ASN A 68 -6.61 3.98 -5.89
CA ASN A 68 -7.73 4.13 -4.96
C ASN A 68 -9.05 3.57 -5.49
N ASP A 69 -9.27 3.64 -6.81
CA ASP A 69 -10.53 3.23 -7.42
C ASP A 69 -10.59 1.72 -7.69
N HIS A 70 -9.46 1.10 -8.05
CA HIS A 70 -9.43 -0.27 -8.56
C HIS A 70 -8.71 -1.27 -7.68
N PHE A 71 -7.96 -0.83 -6.65
CA PHE A 71 -7.15 -1.72 -5.81
C PHE A 71 -7.41 -1.51 -4.33
N TYR A 72 -7.11 -2.53 -3.54
CA TYR A 72 -6.83 -2.38 -2.12
C TYR A 72 -5.32 -2.24 -1.94
N PHE A 73 -4.91 -1.19 -1.24
CA PHE A 73 -3.50 -0.93 -1.01
C PHE A 73 -3.16 -1.10 0.48
N VAL A 74 -2.18 -1.96 0.76
CA VAL A 74 -1.63 -2.18 2.10
C VAL A 74 -0.17 -1.73 2.13
N ASN A 75 0.10 -0.74 2.97
CA ASN A 75 1.45 -0.26 3.20
C ASN A 75 1.97 -0.88 4.51
N PHE A 76 2.87 -1.86 4.39
CA PHE A 76 3.25 -2.74 5.50
C PHE A 76 4.67 -2.47 5.98
N GLU A 77 4.79 -1.95 7.20
CA GLU A 77 6.07 -1.77 7.88
C GLU A 77 6.52 -3.10 8.49
N ALA A 78 7.59 -3.67 7.93
CA ALA A 78 7.99 -5.05 8.17
C ALA A 78 8.66 -5.30 9.53
N GLU A 79 9.27 -4.28 10.14
CA GLU A 79 10.11 -4.44 11.33
C GLU A 79 9.50 -3.83 12.61
N LYS A 80 8.45 -3.01 12.49
CA LYS A 80 7.79 -2.37 13.64
C LYS A 80 6.38 -2.83 13.88
N THR A 81 5.70 -3.41 12.88
CA THR A 81 4.37 -3.98 13.06
C THR A 81 4.46 -5.21 13.93
N LYS A 82 3.95 -5.11 15.17
CA LYS A 82 4.01 -6.18 16.18
C LYS A 82 2.70 -6.93 16.34
N GLU A 83 1.66 -6.43 15.73
CA GLU A 83 0.32 -7.02 15.76
C GLU A 83 0.36 -8.34 14.99
N LYS A 84 -0.38 -9.32 15.50
CA LYS A 84 -0.62 -10.57 14.81
C LYS A 84 -1.45 -10.28 13.54
N ILE A 85 -1.00 -10.76 12.39
CA ILE A 85 -1.66 -10.55 11.10
C ILE A 85 -2.24 -11.88 10.62
N HIS A 86 -3.53 -11.86 10.31
CA HIS A 86 -4.18 -12.92 9.59
C HIS A 86 -4.19 -12.57 8.10
N PHE A 87 -3.69 -13.47 7.26
CA PHE A 87 -3.64 -13.27 5.81
C PHE A 87 -3.66 -14.61 5.06
N GLN A 88 -4.55 -14.74 4.06
CA GLN A 88 -4.74 -15.96 3.26
C GLN A 88 -4.88 -17.24 4.12
N HIS A 89 -5.76 -17.19 5.14
CA HIS A 89 -6.04 -18.29 6.07
C HIS A 89 -4.86 -18.73 6.96
N GLN A 90 -3.80 -17.94 7.03
CA GLN A 90 -2.66 -18.16 7.89
C GLN A 90 -2.49 -17.00 8.87
N GLU A 91 -1.93 -17.30 10.02
CA GLU A 91 -1.62 -16.33 11.06
C GLU A 91 -0.11 -16.13 11.11
N PHE A 92 0.33 -14.88 11.16
CA PHE A 92 1.71 -14.47 11.17
C PHE A 92 1.99 -13.60 12.38
N GLU A 93 3.13 -13.82 13.02
CA GLU A 93 3.54 -13.11 14.22
C GLU A 93 4.82 -12.29 13.99
N TYR A 94 5.09 -11.40 14.92
CA TYR A 94 6.35 -10.67 14.94
C TYR A 94 7.46 -11.52 15.57
N LEU A 95 8.56 -11.69 14.85
CA LEU A 95 9.74 -12.42 15.31
C LEU A 95 10.71 -11.46 15.98
N GLN A 96 10.71 -11.45 17.31
CA GLN A 96 11.64 -10.63 18.10
C GLN A 96 13.05 -11.24 18.06
N ASN A 97 14.06 -10.41 17.79
CA ASN A 97 15.47 -10.78 17.87
C ASN A 97 16.25 -9.68 18.60
N GLY A 98 16.48 -9.85 19.89
CA GLY A 98 17.10 -8.83 20.74
C GLY A 98 16.29 -7.53 20.75
N ASN A 99 16.93 -6.42 20.33
CA ASN A 99 16.30 -5.11 20.24
C ASN A 99 15.63 -4.83 18.88
N SER A 100 15.72 -5.75 17.94
CA SER A 100 15.11 -5.67 16.60
C SER A 100 14.17 -6.85 16.35
N GLY A 101 13.63 -6.95 15.18
CA GLY A 101 12.81 -8.08 14.75
C GLY A 101 12.21 -7.82 13.39
N ILE A 102 11.50 -8.80 12.89
CA ILE A 102 10.81 -8.74 11.59
C ILE A 102 9.49 -9.51 11.70
N HIS A 103 8.49 -9.06 11.00
CA HIS A 103 7.23 -9.77 10.93
C HIS A 103 7.34 -11.00 10.01
N GLU A 104 6.81 -12.16 10.44
CA GLU A 104 6.83 -13.40 9.66
C GLU A 104 6.20 -13.22 8.27
N LEU A 105 5.14 -12.41 8.16
CA LEU A 105 4.50 -12.12 6.88
C LEU A 105 5.45 -11.44 5.89
N ALA A 106 6.36 -10.57 6.37
CA ALA A 106 7.36 -9.96 5.50
C ALA A 106 8.31 -11.00 4.90
N LEU A 107 8.70 -12.01 5.69
CA LEU A 107 9.49 -13.13 5.20
C LEU A 107 8.68 -14.04 4.27
N ALA A 108 7.41 -14.29 4.58
CA ALA A 108 6.53 -15.11 3.75
C ALA A 108 6.26 -14.49 2.38
N LEU A 109 6.15 -13.15 2.31
CA LEU A 109 5.97 -12.41 1.05
C LEU A 109 7.28 -12.26 0.26
N SER A 110 8.44 -12.44 0.89
CA SER A 110 9.74 -12.35 0.24
C SER A 110 10.11 -13.66 -0.47
N LYS A 111 10.81 -13.58 -1.60
CA LYS A 111 11.34 -14.77 -2.29
C LYS A 111 12.36 -15.51 -1.45
N ASN A 112 13.18 -14.77 -0.72
CA ASN A 112 14.11 -15.33 0.26
C ASN A 112 13.46 -15.29 1.64
N LYS A 113 13.00 -16.44 2.12
CA LYS A 113 12.34 -16.57 3.42
C LYS A 113 13.20 -16.22 4.64
N ASN A 114 14.50 -16.02 4.44
CA ASN A 114 15.43 -15.66 5.52
C ASN A 114 15.76 -14.16 5.53
N GLN A 115 15.40 -13.42 4.50
CA GLN A 115 15.72 -12.00 4.36
C GLN A 115 14.74 -11.30 3.45
N SER A 116 14.22 -10.17 3.92
CA SER A 116 13.42 -9.25 3.10
C SER A 116 14.28 -8.17 2.47
N VAL A 117 13.90 -7.76 1.26
CA VAL A 117 14.49 -6.63 0.53
C VAL A 117 13.46 -5.49 0.52
N TYR A 118 13.89 -4.25 0.72
CA TYR A 118 12.99 -3.09 0.72
C TYR A 118 13.44 -2.03 -0.28
N PRO A 119 12.51 -1.37 -0.99
CA PRO A 119 11.08 -1.69 -1.00
C PRO A 119 10.79 -3.01 -1.70
N LEU A 120 9.68 -3.64 -1.32
CA LEU A 120 9.15 -4.84 -1.98
C LEU A 120 7.68 -4.61 -2.34
N TRP A 121 7.32 -4.92 -3.58
CA TRP A 121 5.97 -4.80 -4.11
C TRP A 121 5.41 -6.15 -4.48
N VAL A 122 4.24 -6.46 -3.94
CA VAL A 122 3.50 -7.71 -4.21
C VAL A 122 2.12 -7.35 -4.73
N PHE A 123 1.75 -7.91 -5.87
CA PHE A 123 0.45 -7.67 -6.49
C PHE A 123 -0.30 -8.98 -6.56
N LEU A 124 -1.52 -8.96 -6.07
CA LEU A 124 -2.43 -10.10 -6.09
C LEU A 124 -3.64 -9.74 -6.94
N ASP A 125 -4.18 -10.74 -7.65
CA ASP A 125 -5.46 -10.58 -8.34
C ASP A 125 -6.64 -10.51 -7.35
N LYS A 126 -7.86 -10.35 -7.85
CA LYS A 126 -9.09 -10.34 -7.03
C LYS A 126 -9.37 -11.66 -6.30
N HIS A 127 -8.69 -12.74 -6.70
CA HIS A 127 -8.75 -14.06 -6.06
C HIS A 127 -7.57 -14.29 -5.10
N GLN A 128 -6.76 -13.26 -4.85
CA GLN A 128 -5.56 -13.28 -4.01
C GLN A 128 -4.42 -14.17 -4.52
N ASN A 129 -4.37 -14.48 -5.83
CA ASN A 129 -3.23 -15.13 -6.43
C ASN A 129 -2.15 -14.11 -6.75
N LEU A 130 -0.88 -14.49 -6.55
CA LEU A 130 0.26 -13.65 -6.91
C LEU A 130 0.34 -13.48 -8.43
N VAL A 131 0.23 -12.23 -8.91
CA VAL A 131 0.31 -11.91 -10.35
C VAL A 131 1.54 -11.10 -10.71
N TYR A 132 2.09 -10.32 -9.79
CA TYR A 132 3.32 -9.58 -10.02
C TYR A 132 4.12 -9.40 -8.73
N TYR A 133 5.44 -9.37 -8.84
CA TYR A 133 6.38 -9.24 -7.74
C TYR A 133 7.59 -8.40 -8.18
N GLN A 134 7.95 -7.40 -7.40
CA GLN A 134 9.08 -6.52 -7.67
C GLN A 134 9.88 -6.23 -6.41
N GLU A 135 11.13 -6.67 -6.38
CA GLU A 135 12.11 -6.20 -5.42
C GLU A 135 12.74 -4.89 -5.92
N GLY A 136 12.97 -3.97 -4.98
CA GLY A 136 13.50 -2.66 -5.28
C GLY A 136 12.45 -1.67 -5.78
N GLN A 137 12.91 -0.49 -6.15
CA GLN A 137 12.10 0.66 -6.49
C GLN A 137 11.25 0.46 -7.75
N MET A 138 10.02 0.98 -7.72
CA MET A 138 9.17 1.15 -8.89
C MET A 138 9.01 2.64 -9.22
N THR A 139 9.12 2.99 -10.52
CA THR A 139 8.78 4.33 -10.98
C THR A 139 7.25 4.49 -11.13
N PRO A 140 6.72 5.73 -11.09
CA PRO A 140 5.29 5.95 -11.31
C PRO A 140 4.77 5.36 -12.62
N GLU A 141 5.56 5.45 -13.70
CA GLU A 141 5.19 4.91 -15.02
C GLU A 141 5.05 3.40 -14.98
N LYS A 142 6.04 2.71 -14.39
CA LYS A 142 6.00 1.24 -14.24
C LYS A 142 4.87 0.79 -13.33
N MET A 143 4.62 1.53 -12.26
CA MET A 143 3.50 1.25 -11.37
C MET A 143 2.17 1.36 -12.13
N LYS A 144 1.94 2.45 -12.88
CA LYS A 144 0.72 2.62 -13.69
C LYS A 144 0.56 1.51 -14.73
N GLU A 145 1.63 1.16 -15.44
CA GLU A 145 1.62 0.04 -16.39
C GLU A 145 1.10 -1.25 -15.72
N LYS A 146 1.65 -1.61 -14.56
CA LYS A 146 1.25 -2.84 -13.84
C LYS A 146 -0.17 -2.77 -13.28
N LEU A 147 -0.58 -1.62 -12.76
CA LEU A 147 -1.96 -1.44 -12.29
C LEU A 147 -2.97 -1.60 -13.44
N LEU A 148 -2.70 -1.03 -14.62
CA LEU A 148 -3.57 -1.18 -15.79
C LEU A 148 -3.63 -2.63 -16.28
N GLU A 149 -2.50 -3.34 -16.36
CA GLU A 149 -2.46 -4.76 -16.72
C GLU A 149 -3.31 -5.61 -15.75
N ILE A 150 -3.15 -5.39 -14.44
CA ILE A 150 -3.79 -6.22 -13.40
C ILE A 150 -5.27 -5.87 -13.26
N SER A 151 -5.67 -4.61 -13.44
CA SER A 151 -7.08 -4.21 -13.40
C SER A 151 -7.92 -4.82 -14.51
N ALA A 152 -7.29 -5.35 -15.58
CA ALA A 152 -7.95 -6.02 -16.71
C ALA A 152 -8.15 -7.53 -16.48
N LEU A 153 -7.61 -8.11 -15.36
CA LEU A 153 -7.77 -9.52 -14.98
C LEU A 153 -9.06 -9.74 -14.17
#